data_06a1c376422252e1939c38d528418686
#
_entry.id   06a1c376422252e1939c38d528418686
#
_cell.length_a   1.000
_cell.length_b   1.000
_cell.length_c   1.000
_cell.angle_alpha   90.00
_cell.angle_beta   90.00
_cell.angle_gamma   90.00
#
_symmetry.space_group_name_H-M   'P 1'
#
loop_
_entity.id
_entity.type
_entity.pdbx_description
1 polymer ?
#
loop_
_entity_poly.entity_id
_entity_poly.type
_entity_poly.pdbx_seq_one_letter_code
_entity_poly.pdbx_strand_id
1 'polypeptide(L)'
;MESGVTEQAVVIDAPYREVWEQTNDVPAWPELFSEYASAEILERSGDTVTFRLTMHPDENGAVWSWVSARTVDAATGTVRARRVETGPFAFMTLLWTYREVPGGVELRWRQEFAMKPDAPLDTPAMTARISANSTFQLELIRGRVEERARRRAA
;
A
#
# COMPACT_ATOMS: atom_id res chain seq x y z
N MET A 1 -5.78 -21.68 10.96
CA MET A 1 -6.03 -20.22 11.02
C MET A 1 -6.65 -19.79 9.72
N GLU A 2 -7.78 -19.14 9.80
CA GLU A 2 -8.47 -18.63 8.60
C GLU A 2 -7.76 -17.38 8.07
N SER A 3 -7.44 -17.37 6.77
CA SER A 3 -6.83 -16.23 6.09
C SER A 3 -7.88 -15.43 5.33
N GLY A 4 -7.66 -14.11 5.26
CA GLY A 4 -8.36 -13.23 4.35
C GLY A 4 -7.46 -12.85 3.19
N VAL A 5 -8.04 -12.69 2.01
CA VAL A 5 -7.33 -12.24 0.82
C VAL A 5 -8.14 -11.12 0.18
N THR A 6 -7.45 -10.02 -0.14
CA THR A 6 -8.04 -8.93 -0.93
C THR A 6 -7.21 -8.71 -2.17
N GLU A 7 -7.87 -8.33 -3.25
CA GLU A 7 -7.20 -8.00 -4.50
C GLU A 7 -7.97 -6.93 -5.23
N GLN A 8 -7.33 -5.80 -5.48
CA GLN A 8 -7.90 -4.68 -6.22
C GLN A 8 -6.86 -4.14 -7.19
N ALA A 9 -7.31 -3.52 -8.26
CA ALA A 9 -6.44 -2.92 -9.26
C ALA A 9 -7.05 -1.66 -9.84
N VAL A 10 -6.18 -0.77 -10.32
CA VAL A 10 -6.56 0.39 -11.13
C VAL A 10 -5.63 0.49 -12.32
N VAL A 11 -6.10 1.12 -13.39
CA VAL A 11 -5.26 1.49 -14.53
C VAL A 11 -4.97 2.99 -14.41
N ILE A 12 -3.69 3.33 -14.32
CA ILE A 12 -3.22 4.71 -14.17
C ILE A 12 -2.72 5.20 -15.53
N ASP A 13 -3.33 6.28 -16.01
CA ASP A 13 -2.95 6.88 -17.29
C ASP A 13 -1.73 7.80 -17.10
N ALA A 14 -0.57 7.16 -17.02
CA ALA A 14 0.72 7.83 -16.86
C ALA A 14 1.83 6.90 -17.35
N PRO A 15 3.01 7.44 -17.67
CA PRO A 15 4.16 6.61 -18.04
C PRO A 15 4.52 5.65 -16.91
N TYR A 16 4.97 4.45 -17.26
CA TYR A 16 5.36 3.42 -16.28
C TYR A 16 6.32 3.97 -15.23
N ARG A 17 7.32 4.71 -15.66
CA ARG A 17 8.31 5.30 -14.75
C ARG A 17 7.68 6.21 -13.71
N GLU A 18 6.71 7.04 -14.11
CA GLU A 18 6.00 7.92 -13.17
C GLU A 18 5.21 7.13 -12.14
N VAL A 19 4.50 6.10 -12.60
CA VAL A 19 3.72 5.25 -11.70
C VAL A 19 4.65 4.54 -10.72
N TRP A 20 5.73 3.94 -11.22
CA TRP A 20 6.70 3.22 -10.39
C TRP A 20 7.35 4.12 -9.36
N GLU A 21 7.94 5.23 -9.81
CA GLU A 21 8.68 6.13 -8.91
C GLU A 21 7.79 6.76 -7.86
N GLN A 22 6.62 7.27 -8.24
CA GLN A 22 5.73 7.95 -7.29
C GLN A 22 5.14 7.02 -6.25
N THR A 23 4.80 5.78 -6.61
CA THR A 23 4.20 4.83 -5.68
C THR A 23 5.22 4.09 -4.83
N ASN A 24 6.51 4.13 -5.20
CA ASN A 24 7.59 3.50 -4.43
C ASN A 24 8.37 4.48 -3.56
N ASP A 25 8.03 5.75 -3.60
CA ASP A 25 8.66 6.79 -2.77
C ASP A 25 7.97 6.83 -1.41
N VAL A 26 8.34 5.89 -0.53
CA VAL A 26 7.71 5.71 0.78
C VAL A 26 7.68 7.00 1.61
N PRO A 27 8.77 7.80 1.69
CA PRO A 27 8.72 9.06 2.45
C PRO A 27 7.63 10.04 2.00
N ALA A 28 7.20 9.96 0.75
CA ALA A 28 6.13 10.83 0.21
C ALA A 28 4.72 10.24 0.36
N TRP A 29 4.58 9.06 0.96
CA TRP A 29 3.27 8.41 1.11
C TRP A 29 2.23 9.24 1.88
N PRO A 30 2.57 10.09 2.85
CA PRO A 30 1.58 10.98 3.45
C PRO A 30 0.88 11.90 2.45
N GLU A 31 1.53 12.20 1.32
CA GLU A 31 0.97 13.04 0.26
C GLU A 31 0.32 12.22 -0.86
N LEU A 32 0.57 10.92 -0.90
CA LEU A 32 0.03 10.01 -1.91
C LEU A 32 -1.23 9.29 -1.43
N PHE A 33 -1.23 8.83 -0.17
CA PHE A 33 -2.37 8.20 0.50
C PHE A 33 -3.08 9.24 1.37
N SER A 34 -4.37 9.03 1.65
CA SER A 34 -5.10 9.91 2.56
C SER A 34 -4.96 9.49 4.03
N GLU A 35 -4.52 8.27 4.30
CA GLU A 35 -4.58 7.67 5.63
C GLU A 35 -3.31 7.84 6.48
N TYR A 36 -2.18 8.23 5.88
CA TYR A 36 -0.91 8.29 6.60
C TYR A 36 -0.56 9.72 7.00
N ALA A 37 -0.29 9.92 8.29
CA ALA A 37 0.24 11.17 8.83
C ALA A 37 1.75 11.24 8.61
N SER A 38 2.45 10.10 8.72
CA SER A 38 3.90 10.06 8.52
C SER A 38 4.35 8.69 8.00
N ALA A 39 5.48 8.70 7.30
CA ALA A 39 6.18 7.51 6.85
C ALA A 39 7.68 7.74 7.09
N GLU A 40 8.28 6.91 7.92
CA GLU A 40 9.67 7.08 8.35
C GLU A 40 10.50 5.87 7.95
N ILE A 41 11.58 6.10 7.19
CA ILE A 41 12.52 5.04 6.84
C ILE A 41 13.38 4.74 8.06
N LEU A 42 13.39 3.47 8.49
CA LEU A 42 14.20 3.02 9.61
C LEU A 42 15.51 2.39 9.11
N GLU A 43 15.47 1.67 7.98
CA GLU A 43 16.63 0.98 7.45
C GLU A 43 16.47 0.76 5.95
N ARG A 44 17.58 0.85 5.23
CA ARG A 44 17.67 0.47 3.82
C ARG A 44 18.74 -0.59 3.68
N SER A 45 18.41 -1.71 3.02
CA SER A 45 19.35 -2.80 2.77
C SER A 45 19.07 -3.37 1.38
N GLY A 46 19.92 -3.01 0.41
CA GLY A 46 19.67 -3.40 -0.98
C GLY A 46 18.34 -2.86 -1.49
N ASP A 47 17.50 -3.75 -2.00
CA ASP A 47 16.17 -3.39 -2.50
C ASP A 47 15.09 -3.42 -1.42
N THR A 48 15.47 -3.64 -0.16
CA THR A 48 14.55 -3.73 0.96
C THR A 48 14.60 -2.46 1.81
N VAL A 49 13.43 -1.96 2.14
CA VAL A 49 13.25 -0.79 2.99
C VAL A 49 12.38 -1.21 4.17
N THR A 50 12.84 -0.93 5.38
CA THR A 50 12.07 -1.10 6.61
C THR A 50 11.64 0.29 7.06
N PHE A 51 10.35 0.46 7.34
CA PHE A 51 9.79 1.78 7.61
C PHE A 51 8.62 1.71 8.58
N ARG A 52 8.37 2.83 9.25
CA ARG A 52 7.22 2.99 10.13
C ARG A 52 6.17 3.86 9.45
N LEU A 53 4.95 3.35 9.40
CA LEU A 53 3.78 4.13 9.00
C LEU A 53 2.99 4.52 10.23
N THR A 54 2.53 5.77 10.26
CA THR A 54 1.63 6.26 11.30
C THR A 54 0.41 6.86 10.61
N MET A 55 -0.76 6.39 11.01
CA MET A 55 -2.01 6.88 10.44
C MET A 55 -2.45 8.17 11.12
N HIS A 56 -3.31 8.93 10.44
CA HIS A 56 -4.05 9.98 11.10
C HIS A 56 -4.96 9.38 12.19
N PRO A 57 -5.31 10.10 13.25
CA PRO A 57 -6.22 9.58 14.26
C PRO A 57 -7.53 9.11 13.63
N ASP A 58 -8.05 7.97 14.12
CA ASP A 58 -9.36 7.49 13.67
C ASP A 58 -10.49 8.28 14.35
N GLU A 59 -11.75 7.88 14.10
CA GLU A 59 -12.91 8.57 14.64
C GLU A 59 -12.95 8.56 16.17
N ASN A 60 -12.21 7.66 16.81
CA ASN A 60 -12.12 7.55 18.26
C ASN A 60 -10.87 8.23 18.83
N GLY A 61 -10.07 8.88 17.97
CA GLY A 61 -8.82 9.53 18.34
C GLY A 61 -7.65 8.58 18.51
N ALA A 62 -7.80 7.28 18.20
CA ALA A 62 -6.70 6.33 18.28
C ALA A 62 -5.75 6.51 17.09
N VAL A 63 -4.46 6.46 17.40
CA VAL A 63 -3.40 6.57 16.39
C VAL A 63 -2.76 5.20 16.19
N TRP A 64 -2.89 4.67 14.97
CA TRP A 64 -2.32 3.37 14.61
C TRP A 64 -0.96 3.58 13.94
N SER A 65 0.01 2.78 14.34
CA SER A 65 1.37 2.83 13.80
C SER A 65 1.96 1.43 13.76
N TRP A 66 2.74 1.15 12.72
CA TRP A 66 3.39 -0.17 12.59
C TRP A 66 4.62 -0.07 11.71
N VAL A 67 5.47 -1.09 11.82
CA VAL A 67 6.67 -1.23 10.99
C VAL A 67 6.42 -2.29 9.93
N SER A 68 6.79 -1.99 8.70
CA SER A 68 6.74 -2.90 7.55
C SER A 68 8.13 -3.01 6.91
N ALA A 69 8.35 -4.13 6.26
CA ALA A 69 9.51 -4.35 5.40
C ALA A 69 9.02 -4.53 3.96
N ARG A 70 9.66 -3.86 3.01
CA ARG A 70 9.20 -3.78 1.61
C ARG A 70 10.38 -3.99 0.69
N THR A 71 10.25 -4.94 -0.24
CA THR A 71 11.31 -5.27 -1.20
C THR A 71 10.78 -5.03 -2.61
N VAL A 72 11.49 -4.20 -3.38
CA VAL A 72 11.14 -3.90 -4.76
C VAL A 72 11.94 -4.79 -5.71
N ASP A 73 11.31 -5.20 -6.82
CA ASP A 73 11.95 -5.92 -7.92
C ASP A 73 11.56 -5.22 -9.22
N ALA A 74 12.43 -4.29 -9.63
CA ALA A 74 12.16 -3.49 -10.83
C ALA A 74 12.16 -4.35 -12.10
N ALA A 75 12.95 -5.42 -12.13
CA ALA A 75 13.04 -6.28 -13.32
C ALA A 75 11.72 -7.00 -13.62
N THR A 76 10.97 -7.38 -12.59
CA THR A 76 9.69 -8.08 -12.73
C THR A 76 8.47 -7.19 -12.54
N GLY A 77 8.67 -5.94 -12.12
CA GLY A 77 7.55 -5.03 -11.83
C GLY A 77 6.73 -5.48 -10.64
N THR A 78 7.39 -6.01 -9.61
CA THR A 78 6.73 -6.51 -8.40
C THR A 78 7.32 -5.88 -7.15
N VAL A 79 6.48 -5.76 -6.12
CA VAL A 79 6.88 -5.31 -4.80
C VAL A 79 6.24 -6.23 -3.78
N ARG A 80 7.03 -6.77 -2.87
CA ARG A 80 6.54 -7.61 -1.78
C ARG A 80 6.79 -6.91 -0.46
N ALA A 81 5.81 -6.98 0.43
CA ALA A 81 5.91 -6.36 1.74
C ALA A 81 5.27 -7.25 2.79
N ARG A 82 5.66 -7.03 4.04
CA ARG A 82 5.06 -7.70 5.18
C ARG A 82 5.09 -6.77 6.38
N ARG A 83 4.14 -6.93 7.28
CA ARG A 83 4.21 -6.25 8.56
C ARG A 83 5.26 -6.93 9.44
N VAL A 84 6.17 -6.15 9.99
CA VAL A 84 7.13 -6.58 11.02
C VAL A 84 6.46 -6.47 12.39
N GLU A 85 5.85 -5.33 12.67
CA GLU A 85 4.97 -5.16 13.82
C GLU A 85 3.56 -5.47 13.35
N THR A 86 3.01 -6.58 13.80
CA THR A 86 1.77 -7.11 13.26
C THR A 86 0.50 -6.50 13.89
N GLY A 87 0.60 -5.90 15.08
CA GLY A 87 -0.57 -5.31 15.74
C GLY A 87 -1.69 -6.33 15.94
N PRO A 88 -2.93 -6.05 15.47
CA PRO A 88 -4.04 -6.98 15.61
C PRO A 88 -4.00 -8.16 14.63
N PHE A 89 -3.07 -8.14 13.68
CA PHE A 89 -2.91 -9.24 12.71
C PHE A 89 -2.00 -10.32 13.25
N ALA A 90 -2.33 -11.57 12.96
CA ALA A 90 -1.41 -12.68 13.19
C ALA A 90 -0.27 -12.61 12.17
N PHE A 91 -0.59 -12.23 10.95
CA PHE A 91 0.37 -11.89 9.90
C PHE A 91 -0.31 -10.99 8.85
N MET A 92 0.50 -10.27 8.06
CA MET A 92 0.02 -9.58 6.86
C MET A 92 1.15 -9.52 5.85
N THR A 93 0.85 -9.97 4.63
CA THR A 93 1.74 -9.88 3.48
C THR A 93 1.04 -9.14 2.34
N LEU A 94 1.82 -8.43 1.55
CA LEU A 94 1.32 -7.62 0.44
C LEU A 94 2.15 -7.92 -0.82
N LEU A 95 1.47 -7.95 -1.95
CA LEU A 95 2.10 -8.04 -3.27
C LEU A 95 1.50 -6.96 -4.15
N TRP A 96 2.35 -6.07 -4.65
CA TRP A 96 1.96 -5.09 -5.66
C TRP A 96 2.59 -5.50 -6.98
N THR A 97 1.80 -5.45 -8.06
CA THR A 97 2.28 -5.72 -9.40
C THR A 97 1.98 -4.55 -10.31
N TYR A 98 2.90 -4.29 -11.23
CA TYR A 98 2.83 -3.19 -12.19
C TYR A 98 2.94 -3.79 -13.58
N ARG A 99 1.96 -3.50 -14.43
CA ARG A 99 1.93 -4.04 -15.79
C ARG A 99 1.47 -2.98 -16.78
N GLU A 100 2.21 -2.78 -17.86
CA GLU A 100 1.74 -1.92 -18.94
C GLU A 100 0.56 -2.59 -19.63
N VAL A 101 -0.51 -1.82 -19.84
CA VAL A 101 -1.76 -2.27 -20.44
C VAL A 101 -2.27 -1.16 -21.37
N PRO A 102 -3.22 -1.45 -22.26
CA PRO A 102 -3.90 -0.38 -22.99
C PRO A 102 -4.51 0.63 -22.02
N GLY A 103 -4.16 1.90 -22.19
CA GLY A 103 -4.66 2.96 -21.31
C GLY A 103 -3.70 3.36 -20.19
N GLY A 104 -2.57 2.66 -20.01
CA GLY A 104 -1.57 3.06 -19.02
C GLY A 104 -0.88 1.92 -18.31
N VAL A 105 -0.88 1.98 -16.98
CA VAL A 105 -0.23 0.98 -16.12
C VAL A 105 -1.25 0.42 -15.15
N GLU A 106 -1.41 -0.89 -15.15
CA GLU A 106 -2.23 -1.54 -14.12
C GLU A 106 -1.40 -1.71 -12.85
N LEU A 107 -1.84 -1.08 -11.77
CA LEU A 107 -1.32 -1.29 -10.43
C LEU A 107 -2.29 -2.17 -9.69
N ARG A 108 -1.82 -3.35 -9.27
CA ARG A 108 -2.64 -4.34 -8.57
C ARG A 108 -2.07 -4.58 -7.19
N TRP A 109 -2.94 -4.56 -6.19
CA TRP A 109 -2.62 -4.86 -4.80
C TRP A 109 -3.28 -6.16 -4.39
N ARG A 110 -2.48 -7.10 -3.90
CA ARG A 110 -2.97 -8.32 -3.29
C ARG A 110 -2.47 -8.37 -1.86
N GLN A 111 -3.38 -8.55 -0.91
CA GLN A 111 -3.04 -8.63 0.51
C GLN A 111 -3.56 -9.96 1.06
N GLU A 112 -2.76 -10.61 1.86
CA GLU A 112 -3.13 -11.82 2.57
C GLU A 112 -2.83 -11.63 4.05
N PHE A 113 -3.77 -11.99 4.92
CA PHE A 113 -3.65 -11.74 6.35
C PHE A 113 -4.54 -12.69 7.14
N ALA A 114 -4.31 -12.75 8.46
CA ALA A 114 -5.22 -13.34 9.41
C ALA A 114 -5.24 -12.49 10.66
N MET A 115 -6.38 -12.47 11.36
CA MET A 115 -6.53 -11.70 12.59
C MET A 115 -6.17 -12.56 13.80
N LYS A 116 -5.59 -11.92 14.82
CA LYS A 116 -5.39 -12.58 16.13
C LYS A 116 -6.76 -12.85 16.76
N PRO A 117 -6.87 -13.92 17.60
CA PRO A 117 -8.16 -14.26 18.22
C PRO A 117 -8.78 -13.13 19.05
N ASP A 118 -7.95 -12.28 19.66
CA ASP A 118 -8.39 -11.18 20.52
C ASP A 118 -8.49 -9.84 19.77
N ALA A 119 -8.33 -9.84 18.44
CA ALA A 119 -8.42 -8.61 17.65
C ALA A 119 -9.85 -8.04 17.67
N PRO A 120 -10.01 -6.70 17.55
CA PRO A 120 -11.33 -6.07 17.54
C PRO A 120 -12.23 -6.53 16.39
N LEU A 121 -11.65 -6.88 15.24
CA LEU A 121 -12.36 -7.40 14.09
C LEU A 121 -11.86 -8.80 13.75
N ASP A 122 -12.78 -9.69 13.37
CA ASP A 122 -12.38 -10.99 12.84
C ASP A 122 -11.91 -10.89 11.39
N THR A 123 -11.43 -12.00 10.85
CA THR A 123 -10.88 -12.01 9.48
C THR A 123 -11.91 -11.62 8.42
N PRO A 124 -13.16 -12.13 8.42
CA PRO A 124 -14.16 -11.68 7.43
C PRO A 124 -14.45 -10.19 7.50
N ALA A 125 -14.61 -9.62 8.70
CA ALA A 125 -14.88 -8.20 8.87
C ALA A 125 -13.71 -7.34 8.40
N MET A 126 -12.49 -7.75 8.72
CA MET A 126 -11.30 -7.03 8.27
C MET A 126 -11.11 -7.14 6.76
N THR A 127 -11.45 -8.28 6.16
CA THR A 127 -11.40 -8.45 4.70
C THR A 127 -12.29 -7.43 3.99
N ALA A 128 -13.51 -7.24 4.47
CA ALA A 128 -14.42 -6.25 3.91
C ALA A 128 -13.87 -4.83 4.07
N ARG A 129 -13.31 -4.52 5.24
CA ARG A 129 -12.75 -3.20 5.53
C ARG A 129 -11.53 -2.89 4.65
N ILE A 130 -10.61 -3.83 4.50
CA ILE A 130 -9.42 -3.64 3.67
C ILE A 130 -9.79 -3.52 2.21
N SER A 131 -10.75 -4.34 1.72
CA SER A 131 -11.21 -4.24 0.33
C SER A 131 -11.76 -2.86 0.01
N ALA A 132 -12.61 -2.32 0.87
CA ALA A 132 -13.20 -0.99 0.69
C ALA A 132 -12.10 0.10 0.73
N ASN A 133 -11.18 0.02 1.69
CA ASN A 133 -10.11 0.99 1.82
C ASN A 133 -9.14 0.94 0.64
N SER A 134 -8.77 -0.25 0.18
CA SER A 134 -7.87 -0.41 -0.95
C SER A 134 -8.47 0.16 -2.23
N THR A 135 -9.76 -0.06 -2.46
CA THR A 135 -10.46 0.53 -3.60
C THR A 135 -10.40 2.05 -3.55
N PHE A 136 -10.68 2.63 -2.40
CA PHE A 136 -10.63 4.08 -2.22
C PHE A 136 -9.22 4.64 -2.42
N GLN A 137 -8.21 4.03 -1.79
CA GLN A 137 -6.83 4.52 -1.87
C GLN A 137 -6.25 4.38 -3.28
N LEU A 138 -6.53 3.28 -3.97
CA LEU A 138 -6.06 3.10 -5.35
C LEU A 138 -6.63 4.16 -6.29
N GLU A 139 -7.91 4.51 -6.15
CA GLU A 139 -8.51 5.58 -6.95
C GLU A 139 -7.87 6.94 -6.64
N LEU A 140 -7.61 7.21 -5.38
CA LEU A 140 -6.94 8.44 -4.96
C LEU A 140 -5.52 8.52 -5.54
N ILE A 141 -4.76 7.43 -5.43
CA ILE A 141 -3.40 7.33 -5.97
C ILE A 141 -3.42 7.54 -7.47
N ARG A 142 -4.35 6.89 -8.18
CA ARG A 142 -4.49 7.05 -9.63
C ARG A 142 -4.62 8.53 -10.01
N GLY A 143 -5.54 9.24 -9.37
CA GLY A 143 -5.77 10.64 -9.66
C GLY A 143 -4.55 11.52 -9.38
N ARG A 144 -3.89 11.27 -8.26
CA ARG A 144 -2.72 12.04 -7.85
C ARG A 144 -1.51 11.79 -8.77
N VAL A 145 -1.26 10.53 -9.13
CA VAL A 145 -0.17 10.18 -10.04
C VAL A 145 -0.40 10.78 -11.42
N GLU A 146 -1.62 10.64 -11.95
CA GLU A 146 -1.98 11.20 -13.25
C GLU A 146 -1.78 12.71 -13.27
N GLU A 147 -2.24 13.41 -12.25
CA GLU A 147 -2.10 14.87 -12.14
C GLU A 147 -0.64 15.30 -12.11
N ARG A 148 0.19 14.64 -11.30
CA ARG A 148 1.62 14.95 -11.19
C ARG A 148 2.36 14.66 -12.49
N ALA A 149 2.02 13.56 -13.17
CA ALA A 149 2.62 13.21 -14.45
C ALA A 149 2.29 14.24 -15.52
N ARG A 150 1.04 14.74 -15.56
CA ARG A 150 0.64 15.81 -16.49
C ARG A 150 1.41 17.10 -16.24
N ARG A 151 1.61 17.47 -14.98
CA ARG A 151 2.38 18.67 -14.63
C ARG A 151 3.83 18.57 -15.08
N ARG A 152 4.45 17.39 -14.95
CA ARG A 152 5.84 17.17 -15.35
C ARG A 152 6.00 17.14 -16.86
N ALA A 153 4.97 16.75 -17.60
CA ALA A 153 4.98 16.70 -19.05
C ALA A 153 4.75 18.09 -19.69
N ALA A 154 4.22 19.04 -18.93
CA ALA A 154 3.90 20.38 -19.43
C ALA A 154 5.15 21.27 -19.55
#